data_783b75a9a449836cd5249fcef723c983
#
_entry.id   783b75a9a449836cd5249fcef723c983
#
_cell.length_a   1.000
_cell.length_b   1.000
_cell.length_c   1.000
_cell.angle_alpha   90.00
_cell.angle_beta   90.00
_cell.angle_gamma   90.00
#
_symmetry.space_group_name_H-M   'P 1'
#
loop_
_entity.id
_entity.type
_entity.pdbx_description
1 polymer ?
#
loop_
_entity_poly.entity_id
_entity_poly.type
_entity_poly.pdbx_seq_one_letter_code
_entity_poly.pdbx_strand_id
1 'polypeptide(L)'
;MVIEKGRRIGLTWGIAAAAVLVSAASRSAGGMDSLYLGYSLDMAREFIDTAAMWAKAFAPAACEVEECLFKDTKPDGSSDDILAYRIVFASGYEIIALTSRPRSLRGRQGMVILDEAAFHDQLGEVMKAALALLMWGGKVVIVSTHDGDTNPFNLLCEEVRKGNKPYELVKITFDDALADGLYRRICLTQGKEWSPEAESAWREDIVAFYGEDADEELFVIPRHGSGAYIPAALIERAQRVDVPVLRFERPDAWAELADHLQEAEARDWCEAELSPVLAGIPAGFDTYAGEDFARKGDLTSLWIAQRRQDMSFPCVLLLELRNVPYEIQKLIVFYVLSRLARLRGGMFDATGNGGYLAEAAAKRFRGIVAQMLNPTFYAGITPKFKAAFERDEVVMPRDVDVYNDHRSIRLVKGVPQIVREEQRAGKGEDSKGRKKRRHGDSAIAHLLCYAASQEKKAEIEFLTESGESGWRSTSGGLFAARPGGAEEW
;
A
#
# COMPACT_ATOMS: atom_id res chain seq x y z
N MET A 1 -19.64 -17.41 13.24
CA MET A 1 -20.01 -17.22 11.83
C MET A 1 -18.76 -16.80 11.08
N VAL A 2 -18.51 -17.35 9.91
CA VAL A 2 -17.44 -16.96 8.99
C VAL A 2 -18.10 -16.40 7.73
N ILE A 3 -17.63 -15.26 7.23
CA ILE A 3 -18.19 -14.60 6.04
C ILE A 3 -17.06 -14.37 5.05
N GLU A 4 -17.12 -15.06 3.93
CA GLU A 4 -16.27 -14.78 2.77
C GLU A 4 -17.03 -13.84 1.82
N LYS A 5 -16.42 -12.72 1.50
CA LYS A 5 -17.10 -11.63 0.80
C LYS A 5 -16.33 -11.08 -0.39
N GLY A 6 -17.05 -10.53 -1.35
CA GLY A 6 -16.48 -9.62 -2.34
C GLY A 6 -16.05 -8.28 -1.72
N ARG A 7 -15.17 -7.59 -2.40
CA ARG A 7 -14.62 -6.33 -1.94
C ARG A 7 -15.61 -5.19 -2.09
N ARG A 8 -15.60 -4.25 -1.12
CA ARG A 8 -16.40 -3.00 -1.12
C ARG A 8 -17.90 -3.17 -1.33
N ILE A 9 -18.46 -4.30 -0.90
CA ILE A 9 -19.90 -4.56 -0.97
C ILE A 9 -20.71 -3.93 0.18
N GLY A 10 -20.08 -3.14 1.05
CA GLY A 10 -20.75 -2.46 2.18
C GLY A 10 -20.98 -3.32 3.42
N LEU A 11 -20.39 -4.52 3.50
CA LEU A 11 -20.64 -5.44 4.60
C LEU A 11 -20.18 -4.89 5.96
N THR A 12 -19.00 -4.26 6.05
CA THR A 12 -18.52 -3.62 7.30
C THR A 12 -19.50 -2.59 7.82
N TRP A 13 -20.17 -1.87 6.91
CA TRP A 13 -21.22 -0.91 7.24
C TRP A 13 -22.43 -1.57 7.89
N GLY A 14 -22.87 -2.70 7.34
CA GLY A 14 -23.96 -3.51 7.92
C GLY A 14 -23.56 -4.14 9.26
N ILE A 15 -22.33 -4.62 9.39
CA ILE A 15 -21.82 -5.18 10.66
C ILE A 15 -21.73 -4.10 11.74
N ALA A 16 -21.36 -2.87 11.41
CA ALA A 16 -21.39 -1.74 12.35
C ALA A 16 -22.82 -1.47 12.86
N ALA A 17 -23.83 -1.51 11.97
CA ALA A 17 -25.23 -1.41 12.39
C ALA A 17 -25.63 -2.53 13.37
N ALA A 18 -25.26 -3.79 13.06
CA ALA A 18 -25.53 -4.92 13.93
C ALA A 18 -24.81 -4.79 15.29
N ALA A 19 -23.58 -4.32 15.31
CA ALA A 19 -22.83 -4.06 16.54
C ALA A 19 -23.52 -3.02 17.42
N VAL A 20 -24.02 -1.93 16.81
CA VAL A 20 -24.81 -0.91 17.54
C VAL A 20 -26.08 -1.53 18.14
N LEU A 21 -26.85 -2.31 17.38
CA LEU A 21 -28.06 -2.95 17.89
C LEU A 21 -27.76 -3.91 19.04
N VAL A 22 -26.68 -4.69 18.96
CA VAL A 22 -26.26 -5.62 20.01
C VAL A 22 -25.81 -4.86 21.26
N SER A 23 -24.96 -3.83 21.12
CA SER A 23 -24.43 -3.10 22.28
C SER A 23 -25.43 -2.10 22.89
N ALA A 24 -26.41 -1.62 22.13
CA ALA A 24 -27.50 -0.79 22.65
C ALA A 24 -28.57 -1.59 23.36
N ALA A 25 -28.67 -2.89 23.10
CA ALA A 25 -29.69 -3.76 23.70
C ALA A 25 -29.45 -4.01 25.20
N SER A 26 -30.53 -4.20 25.96
CA SER A 26 -30.44 -4.63 27.36
C SER A 26 -29.92 -6.07 27.47
N ARG A 27 -29.40 -6.44 28.64
CA ARG A 27 -28.93 -7.81 28.91
C ARG A 27 -30.02 -8.85 28.66
N SER A 28 -31.26 -8.56 29.03
CA SER A 28 -32.40 -9.46 28.81
C SER A 28 -32.79 -9.66 27.35
N ALA A 29 -32.41 -8.70 26.49
CA ALA A 29 -32.55 -8.77 25.02
C ALA A 29 -31.30 -9.32 24.31
N GLY A 30 -30.33 -9.86 25.06
CA GLY A 30 -29.11 -10.42 24.48
C GLY A 30 -28.00 -9.39 24.21
N GLY A 31 -28.09 -8.21 24.86
CA GLY A 31 -27.08 -7.17 24.76
C GLY A 31 -25.72 -7.61 25.31
N MET A 32 -24.66 -7.17 24.68
CA MET A 32 -23.26 -7.43 25.06
C MET A 32 -22.33 -6.41 24.43
N ASP A 33 -21.09 -6.35 24.90
CA ASP A 33 -20.04 -5.56 24.27
C ASP A 33 -19.71 -6.06 22.86
N SER A 34 -19.31 -5.16 21.98
CA SER A 34 -18.82 -5.49 20.64
C SER A 34 -17.37 -5.05 20.50
N LEU A 35 -16.50 -5.99 20.12
CA LEU A 35 -15.07 -5.81 19.97
C LEU A 35 -14.71 -5.94 18.50
N TYR A 36 -14.39 -4.83 17.84
CA TYR A 36 -13.96 -4.81 16.45
C TYR A 36 -12.44 -4.85 16.37
N LEU A 37 -11.90 -5.73 15.56
CA LEU A 37 -10.48 -5.82 15.24
C LEU A 37 -10.28 -5.63 13.74
N GLY A 38 -9.71 -4.48 13.37
CA GLY A 38 -9.20 -4.21 12.05
C GLY A 38 -7.70 -4.49 11.98
N TYR A 39 -7.16 -4.79 10.82
CA TYR A 39 -5.71 -4.96 10.70
C TYR A 39 -4.94 -3.63 10.76
N SER A 40 -5.60 -2.47 10.62
CA SER A 40 -5.02 -1.13 10.79
C SER A 40 -5.85 -0.25 11.73
N LEU A 41 -5.21 0.80 12.25
CA LEU A 41 -5.87 1.77 13.13
C LEU A 41 -6.95 2.58 12.39
N ASP A 42 -6.72 2.88 11.11
CA ASP A 42 -7.68 3.64 10.30
C ASP A 42 -8.96 2.86 10.07
N MET A 43 -8.87 1.54 9.87
CA MET A 43 -10.07 0.69 9.80
C MET A 43 -10.83 0.71 11.12
N ALA A 44 -10.13 0.70 12.26
CA ALA A 44 -10.76 0.79 13.57
C ALA A 44 -11.49 2.13 13.72
N ARG A 45 -10.91 3.23 13.24
CA ARG A 45 -11.52 4.55 13.23
C ARG A 45 -12.73 4.61 12.31
N GLU A 46 -12.60 4.16 11.06
CA GLU A 46 -13.70 4.12 10.09
C GLU A 46 -14.90 3.32 10.61
N PHE A 47 -14.62 2.18 11.26
CA PHE A 47 -15.67 1.38 11.88
C PHE A 47 -16.40 2.13 12.99
N ILE A 48 -15.69 2.82 13.89
CA ILE A 48 -16.28 3.60 14.97
C ILE A 48 -17.09 4.78 14.44
N ASP A 49 -16.58 5.50 13.45
CA ASP A 49 -17.30 6.61 12.82
C ASP A 49 -18.61 6.12 12.18
N THR A 50 -18.57 4.95 11.52
CA THR A 50 -19.76 4.28 10.97
C THR A 50 -20.73 3.83 12.07
N ALA A 51 -20.23 3.24 13.14
CA ALA A 51 -21.05 2.83 14.28
C ALA A 51 -21.71 4.04 14.97
N ALA A 52 -20.98 5.15 15.13
CA ALA A 52 -21.53 6.39 15.68
C ALA A 52 -22.64 6.98 14.80
N MET A 53 -22.48 6.92 13.48
CA MET A 53 -23.53 7.31 12.53
C MET A 53 -24.79 6.46 12.72
N TRP A 54 -24.66 5.13 12.81
CA TRP A 54 -25.77 4.23 13.04
C TRP A 54 -26.41 4.43 14.41
N ALA A 55 -25.61 4.63 15.47
CA ALA A 55 -26.13 4.94 16.80
C ALA A 55 -27.04 6.17 16.79
N LYS A 56 -26.64 7.22 16.07
CA LYS A 56 -27.45 8.43 15.87
C LYS A 56 -28.73 8.16 15.05
N ALA A 57 -28.62 7.31 14.02
CA ALA A 57 -29.75 6.97 13.17
C ALA A 57 -30.82 6.12 13.89
N PHE A 58 -30.42 5.22 14.78
CA PHE A 58 -31.34 4.38 15.55
C PHE A 58 -31.93 5.07 16.79
N ALA A 59 -31.59 6.32 17.06
CA ALA A 59 -31.93 7.13 18.22
C ALA A 59 -33.02 6.56 19.12
N PRO A 60 -32.89 6.57 20.45
CA PRO A 60 -32.12 7.45 21.33
C PRO A 60 -30.98 6.73 22.08
N ALA A 61 -30.36 5.75 21.50
CA ALA A 61 -29.24 5.02 22.09
C ALA A 61 -27.95 5.84 22.16
N ALA A 62 -28.08 7.14 22.25
CA ALA A 62 -27.00 8.10 22.09
C ALA A 62 -25.92 7.94 23.15
N CYS A 63 -24.72 8.16 22.74
CA CYS A 63 -23.49 7.78 23.36
C CYS A 63 -22.41 8.79 23.05
N GLU A 64 -21.39 8.81 23.87
CA GLU A 64 -20.19 9.57 23.65
C GLU A 64 -19.18 8.70 22.89
N VAL A 65 -18.52 9.28 21.88
CA VAL A 65 -17.38 8.68 21.18
C VAL A 65 -16.11 9.14 21.89
N GLU A 66 -15.35 8.22 22.42
CA GLU A 66 -14.11 8.48 23.14
C GLU A 66 -12.92 7.81 22.46
N GLU A 67 -11.80 8.51 22.41
CA GLU A 67 -10.50 7.91 22.18
C GLU A 67 -9.92 7.45 23.52
N CYS A 68 -9.40 6.22 23.58
CA CYS A 68 -8.82 5.71 24.79
C CYS A 68 -7.54 4.91 24.51
N LEU A 69 -6.61 4.97 25.47
CA LEU A 69 -5.36 4.20 25.43
C LEU A 69 -5.54 2.95 26.31
N PHE A 70 -5.29 1.77 25.72
CA PHE A 70 -5.19 0.54 26.46
C PHE A 70 -3.72 0.19 26.69
N LYS A 71 -3.38 -0.20 27.93
CA LYS A 71 -2.04 -0.67 28.25
C LYS A 71 -1.93 -2.15 27.97
N ASP A 72 -1.06 -2.53 27.06
CA ASP A 72 -0.66 -3.92 26.83
C ASP A 72 0.60 -4.22 27.66
N THR A 73 0.44 -4.97 28.75
CA THR A 73 1.55 -5.34 29.61
C THR A 73 2.22 -6.59 29.07
N LYS A 74 3.50 -6.48 28.72
CA LYS A 74 4.33 -7.59 28.25
C LYS A 74 4.81 -8.47 29.42
N PRO A 75 5.24 -9.72 29.14
CA PRO A 75 5.78 -10.60 30.18
C PRO A 75 7.02 -10.07 30.91
N ASP A 76 7.74 -9.14 30.30
CA ASP A 76 8.92 -8.46 30.88
C ASP A 76 8.57 -7.26 31.77
N GLY A 77 7.27 -6.99 31.96
CA GLY A 77 6.78 -5.85 32.77
C GLY A 77 6.71 -4.52 32.04
N SER A 78 7.17 -4.44 30.79
CA SER A 78 6.96 -3.26 29.95
C SER A 78 5.51 -3.18 29.45
N SER A 79 5.02 -1.99 29.16
CA SER A 79 3.67 -1.79 28.62
C SER A 79 3.75 -0.97 27.34
N ASP A 80 2.97 -1.39 26.33
CA ASP A 80 2.70 -0.59 25.14
C ASP A 80 1.31 0.03 25.28
N ASP A 81 1.18 1.31 24.95
CA ASP A 81 -0.12 1.96 24.83
C ASP A 81 -0.73 1.63 23.46
N ILE A 82 -1.95 1.05 23.48
CA ILE A 82 -2.71 0.73 22.26
C ILE A 82 -3.81 1.77 22.12
N LEU A 83 -3.76 2.56 21.06
CA LEU A 83 -4.84 3.47 20.72
C LEU A 83 -6.09 2.67 20.32
N ALA A 84 -7.22 2.99 20.91
CA ALA A 84 -8.51 2.39 20.62
C ALA A 84 -9.60 3.46 20.53
N TYR A 85 -10.65 3.14 19.79
CA TYR A 85 -11.83 3.97 19.70
C TYR A 85 -13.01 3.28 20.41
N ARG A 86 -13.83 4.05 21.12
CA ARG A 86 -14.84 3.52 22.00
C ARG A 86 -16.17 4.29 21.90
N ILE A 87 -17.27 3.56 21.92
CA ILE A 87 -18.62 4.10 22.07
C ILE A 87 -19.30 3.42 23.25
N VAL A 88 -19.79 4.17 24.21
CA VAL A 88 -20.53 3.65 25.39
C VAL A 88 -22.02 3.91 25.21
N PHE A 89 -22.85 2.89 25.46
CA PHE A 89 -24.30 2.96 25.34
C PHE A 89 -25.01 3.05 26.69
N ALA A 90 -26.20 3.58 26.70
CA ALA A 90 -27.06 3.62 27.89
C ALA A 90 -27.38 2.25 28.50
N SER A 91 -27.25 1.16 27.72
CA SER A 91 -27.33 -0.23 28.18
C SER A 91 -26.23 -0.63 29.16
N GLY A 92 -25.15 0.15 29.25
CA GLY A 92 -23.92 -0.17 29.97
C GLY A 92 -22.90 -0.98 29.13
N TYR A 93 -23.28 -1.40 27.92
CA TYR A 93 -22.36 -2.05 26.97
C TYR A 93 -21.66 -1.04 26.08
N GLU A 94 -20.61 -1.50 25.41
CA GLU A 94 -19.75 -0.66 24.59
C GLU A 94 -19.36 -1.30 23.27
N ILE A 95 -19.02 -0.48 22.28
CA ILE A 95 -18.28 -0.88 21.10
C ILE A 95 -16.85 -0.38 21.26
N ILE A 96 -15.89 -1.28 21.06
CA ILE A 96 -14.47 -0.94 21.09
C ILE A 96 -13.84 -1.40 19.77
N ALA A 97 -13.18 -0.48 19.07
CA ALA A 97 -12.42 -0.81 17.88
C ALA A 97 -10.91 -0.68 18.14
N LEU A 98 -10.20 -1.73 17.82
CA LEU A 98 -8.78 -1.95 18.10
C LEU A 98 -8.04 -2.40 16.85
N THR A 99 -6.73 -2.21 16.84
CA THR A 99 -5.87 -2.92 15.90
C THR A 99 -5.69 -4.38 16.31
N SER A 100 -5.43 -5.24 15.33
CA SER A 100 -5.29 -6.67 15.49
C SER A 100 -4.05 -7.07 16.31
N ARG A 101 -4.24 -7.21 17.62
CA ARG A 101 -3.23 -7.83 18.50
C ARG A 101 -3.91 -8.91 19.35
N PRO A 102 -3.40 -10.16 19.40
CA PRO A 102 -4.05 -11.26 20.13
C PRO A 102 -4.28 -10.97 21.63
N ARG A 103 -3.44 -10.13 22.21
CA ARG A 103 -3.54 -9.74 23.62
C ARG A 103 -4.68 -8.79 23.93
N SER A 104 -5.14 -8.03 22.93
CA SER A 104 -6.22 -7.04 23.10
C SER A 104 -7.56 -7.65 23.49
N LEU A 105 -7.74 -8.95 23.25
CA LEU A 105 -8.95 -9.71 23.58
C LEU A 105 -8.94 -10.34 24.97
N ARG A 106 -7.79 -10.38 25.66
CA ARG A 106 -7.69 -11.06 26.96
C ARG A 106 -8.53 -10.38 28.04
N GLY A 107 -9.32 -11.18 28.76
CA GLY A 107 -10.16 -10.69 29.86
C GLY A 107 -11.44 -9.96 29.42
N ARG A 108 -11.76 -9.93 28.12
CA ARG A 108 -12.98 -9.33 27.59
C ARG A 108 -14.03 -10.40 27.27
N GLN A 109 -15.30 -9.99 27.16
CA GLN A 109 -16.42 -10.83 26.75
C GLN A 109 -17.29 -10.03 25.79
N GLY A 110 -18.08 -10.72 24.95
CA GLY A 110 -19.00 -10.07 24.03
C GLY A 110 -18.93 -10.64 22.62
N MET A 111 -19.29 -9.82 21.65
CA MET A 111 -19.21 -10.14 20.22
C MET A 111 -17.89 -9.64 19.66
N VAL A 112 -17.06 -10.55 19.16
CA VAL A 112 -15.81 -10.21 18.47
C VAL A 112 -16.04 -10.19 16.97
N ILE A 113 -15.61 -9.13 16.31
CA ILE A 113 -15.66 -8.95 14.87
C ILE A 113 -14.22 -8.85 14.38
N LEU A 114 -13.78 -9.83 13.60
CA LEU A 114 -12.50 -9.83 12.89
C LEU A 114 -12.77 -9.43 11.45
N ASP A 115 -12.48 -8.20 11.10
CA ASP A 115 -12.67 -7.69 9.73
C ASP A 115 -11.37 -7.74 8.95
N GLU A 116 -11.48 -8.03 7.67
CA GLU A 116 -10.37 -8.29 6.74
C GLU A 116 -9.37 -9.32 7.30
N ALA A 117 -9.94 -10.43 7.80
CA ALA A 117 -9.23 -11.46 8.56
C ALA A 117 -8.03 -12.06 7.81
N ALA A 118 -8.10 -12.21 6.48
CA ALA A 118 -7.02 -12.75 5.66
C ALA A 118 -5.73 -11.91 5.72
N PHE A 119 -5.82 -10.64 6.09
CA PHE A 119 -4.71 -9.68 6.07
C PHE A 119 -4.06 -9.44 7.44
N HIS A 120 -4.51 -10.13 8.49
CA HIS A 120 -3.91 -10.03 9.81
C HIS A 120 -2.62 -10.84 9.90
N ASP A 121 -1.50 -10.24 10.29
CA ASP A 121 -0.17 -10.87 10.36
C ASP A 121 -0.12 -12.16 11.20
N GLN A 122 -0.94 -12.24 12.26
CA GLN A 122 -1.00 -13.37 13.18
C GLN A 122 -2.42 -13.93 13.31
N LEU A 123 -3.12 -14.07 12.17
CA LEU A 123 -4.53 -14.48 12.16
C LEU A 123 -4.81 -15.72 13.02
N GLY A 124 -3.96 -16.74 12.97
CA GLY A 124 -4.13 -17.96 13.77
C GLY A 124 -4.17 -17.70 15.29
N GLU A 125 -3.33 -16.82 15.80
CA GLU A 125 -3.30 -16.46 17.23
C GLU A 125 -4.47 -15.54 17.60
N VAL A 126 -4.84 -14.59 16.73
CA VAL A 126 -6.01 -13.74 16.94
C VAL A 126 -7.29 -14.58 16.97
N MET A 127 -7.42 -15.53 16.05
CA MET A 127 -8.55 -16.46 16.02
C MET A 127 -8.63 -17.32 17.28
N LYS A 128 -7.51 -17.88 17.74
CA LYS A 128 -7.49 -18.65 19.00
C LYS A 128 -7.97 -17.80 20.18
N ALA A 129 -7.50 -16.55 20.27
CA ALA A 129 -7.94 -15.63 21.33
C ALA A 129 -9.43 -15.28 21.22
N ALA A 130 -9.94 -15.03 20.02
CA ALA A 130 -11.35 -14.72 19.77
C ALA A 130 -12.26 -15.93 20.07
N LEU A 131 -11.86 -17.13 19.64
CA LEU A 131 -12.64 -18.35 19.88
C LEU A 131 -12.72 -18.75 21.35
N ALA A 132 -11.75 -18.36 22.17
CA ALA A 132 -11.80 -18.59 23.62
C ALA A 132 -12.99 -17.85 24.29
N LEU A 133 -13.45 -16.74 23.70
CA LEU A 133 -14.62 -15.98 24.21
C LEU A 133 -15.94 -16.72 24.03
N LEU A 134 -16.01 -17.67 23.08
CA LEU A 134 -17.21 -18.51 22.89
C LEU A 134 -17.55 -19.34 24.12
N MET A 135 -16.55 -19.72 24.94
CA MET A 135 -16.77 -20.51 26.15
C MET A 135 -17.66 -19.81 27.18
N TRP A 136 -17.77 -18.51 27.14
CA TRP A 136 -18.56 -17.68 28.05
C TRP A 136 -19.79 -17.06 27.39
N GLY A 137 -20.23 -17.62 26.27
CA GLY A 137 -21.42 -17.15 25.55
C GLY A 137 -21.17 -15.97 24.61
N GLY A 138 -19.91 -15.62 24.38
CA GLY A 138 -19.55 -14.62 23.36
C GLY A 138 -19.88 -15.08 21.95
N LYS A 139 -19.87 -14.15 21.00
CA LYS A 139 -20.08 -14.41 19.57
C LYS A 139 -18.81 -14.02 18.81
N VAL A 140 -18.51 -14.74 17.74
CA VAL A 140 -17.38 -14.42 16.87
C VAL A 140 -17.86 -14.36 15.43
N VAL A 141 -17.57 -13.24 14.78
CA VAL A 141 -17.82 -12.98 13.36
C VAL A 141 -16.46 -12.74 12.70
N ILE A 142 -16.09 -13.56 11.74
CA ILE A 142 -14.84 -13.49 11.00
C ILE A 142 -15.19 -13.16 9.55
N VAL A 143 -14.69 -12.05 9.04
CA VAL A 143 -15.05 -11.53 7.71
C VAL A 143 -13.80 -11.21 6.93
N SER A 144 -13.74 -11.61 5.66
CA SER A 144 -12.68 -11.19 4.76
C SER A 144 -13.02 -11.44 3.28
N THR A 145 -12.31 -10.75 2.38
CA THR A 145 -11.97 -11.27 1.05
C THR A 145 -10.90 -12.36 1.21
N HIS A 146 -10.67 -13.17 0.16
CA HIS A 146 -9.54 -14.10 0.15
C HIS A 146 -8.20 -13.40 -0.14
N ASP A 147 -7.11 -14.07 0.19
CA ASP A 147 -5.73 -13.68 -0.12
C ASP A 147 -4.90 -14.94 -0.38
N GLY A 148 -5.26 -15.65 -1.44
CA GLY A 148 -4.72 -16.94 -1.83
C GLY A 148 -5.32 -18.15 -1.10
N ASP A 149 -5.22 -19.32 -1.73
CA ASP A 149 -5.79 -20.58 -1.21
C ASP A 149 -5.04 -21.15 -0.01
N THR A 150 -3.77 -20.74 0.19
CA THR A 150 -2.94 -21.16 1.34
C THR A 150 -3.10 -20.25 2.56
N ASN A 151 -3.86 -19.15 2.46
CA ASN A 151 -4.09 -18.23 3.56
C ASN A 151 -4.91 -18.91 4.69
N PRO A 152 -4.58 -18.68 5.98
CA PRO A 152 -5.31 -19.27 7.11
C PRO A 152 -6.82 -18.99 7.10
N PHE A 153 -7.28 -17.86 6.55
CA PHE A 153 -8.69 -17.56 6.40
C PHE A 153 -9.36 -18.50 5.40
N ASN A 154 -8.74 -18.72 4.23
CA ASN A 154 -9.27 -19.67 3.26
C ASN A 154 -9.28 -21.10 3.80
N LEU A 155 -8.20 -21.52 4.49
CA LEU A 155 -8.15 -22.83 5.13
C LEU A 155 -9.27 -23.00 6.16
N LEU A 156 -9.61 -21.94 6.91
CA LEU A 156 -10.77 -21.96 7.82
C LEU A 156 -12.08 -22.16 7.05
N CYS A 157 -12.30 -21.41 5.96
CA CYS A 157 -13.49 -21.55 5.12
C CYS A 157 -13.64 -22.98 4.59
N GLU A 158 -12.52 -23.57 4.12
CA GLU A 158 -12.50 -24.96 3.65
C GLU A 158 -12.84 -25.99 4.75
N GLU A 159 -12.29 -25.79 5.96
CA GLU A 159 -12.60 -26.66 7.11
C GLU A 159 -14.08 -26.58 7.50
N VAL A 160 -14.69 -25.40 7.41
CA VAL A 160 -16.13 -25.23 7.66
C VAL A 160 -16.95 -25.90 6.56
N ARG A 161 -16.60 -25.76 5.28
CA ARG A 161 -17.26 -26.42 4.14
C ARG A 161 -17.23 -27.95 4.23
N LYS A 162 -16.12 -28.49 4.71
CA LYS A 162 -15.95 -29.94 4.95
C LYS A 162 -16.67 -30.46 6.19
N GLY A 163 -17.30 -29.57 6.97
CA GLY A 163 -17.98 -29.92 8.22
C GLY A 163 -17.03 -30.20 9.40
N ASN A 164 -15.74 -29.94 9.26
CA ASN A 164 -14.74 -30.14 10.32
C ASN A 164 -14.83 -29.09 11.44
N LYS A 165 -15.51 -27.98 11.19
CA LYS A 165 -15.75 -26.90 12.16
C LYS A 165 -17.24 -26.61 12.25
N PRO A 166 -17.82 -26.51 13.46
CA PRO A 166 -19.24 -26.26 13.68
C PRO A 166 -19.56 -24.76 13.56
N TYR A 167 -19.10 -24.13 12.51
CA TYR A 167 -19.35 -22.70 12.26
C TYR A 167 -20.29 -22.57 11.07
N GLU A 168 -21.01 -21.48 11.03
CA GLU A 168 -21.79 -21.06 9.87
C GLU A 168 -20.85 -20.35 8.90
N LEU A 169 -20.93 -20.70 7.60
CA LEU A 169 -20.21 -20.07 6.52
C LEU A 169 -21.20 -19.38 5.60
N VAL A 170 -20.99 -18.08 5.39
CA VAL A 170 -21.78 -17.26 4.46
C VAL A 170 -20.83 -16.78 3.35
N LYS A 171 -21.26 -16.94 2.10
CA LYS A 171 -20.55 -16.40 0.92
C LYS A 171 -21.39 -15.28 0.32
N ILE A 172 -20.77 -14.12 0.08
CA ILE A 172 -21.40 -12.94 -0.54
C ILE A 172 -20.48 -12.41 -1.63
N THR A 173 -20.84 -12.64 -2.87
CA THR A 173 -20.10 -12.14 -4.03
C THR A 173 -20.50 -10.70 -4.37
N PHE A 174 -19.75 -10.09 -5.28
CA PHE A 174 -20.10 -8.80 -5.85
C PHE A 174 -21.46 -8.85 -6.58
N ASP A 175 -21.73 -9.93 -7.32
CA ASP A 175 -23.00 -10.10 -8.02
C ASP A 175 -24.19 -10.27 -7.06
N ASP A 176 -23.99 -10.97 -5.93
CA ASP A 176 -25.02 -11.04 -4.88
C ASP A 176 -25.32 -9.64 -4.33
N ALA A 177 -24.30 -8.85 -4.07
CA ALA A 177 -24.47 -7.48 -3.59
C ALA A 177 -25.16 -6.58 -4.61
N LEU A 178 -24.89 -6.75 -5.91
CA LEU A 178 -25.61 -6.04 -7.00
C LEU A 178 -27.10 -6.44 -7.01
N ALA A 179 -27.40 -7.73 -6.91
CA ALA A 179 -28.78 -8.21 -6.85
C ALA A 179 -29.53 -7.64 -5.64
N ASP A 180 -28.82 -7.42 -4.52
CA ASP A 180 -29.35 -6.79 -3.31
C ASP A 180 -29.42 -5.25 -3.39
N GLY A 181 -29.04 -4.66 -4.53
CA GLY A 181 -29.21 -3.22 -4.82
C GLY A 181 -28.03 -2.33 -4.48
N LEU A 182 -26.81 -2.87 -4.44
CA LEU A 182 -25.57 -2.10 -4.21
C LEU A 182 -25.47 -0.90 -5.14
N TYR A 183 -25.64 -1.08 -6.45
CA TYR A 183 -25.51 0.02 -7.41
C TYR A 183 -26.64 1.03 -7.29
N ARG A 184 -27.88 0.60 -6.98
CA ARG A 184 -29.00 1.50 -6.67
C ARG A 184 -28.65 2.42 -5.49
N ARG A 185 -28.02 1.87 -4.45
CA ARG A 185 -27.59 2.64 -3.29
C ARG A 185 -26.52 3.65 -3.66
N ILE A 186 -25.54 3.27 -4.50
CA ILE A 186 -24.51 4.17 -5.02
C ILE A 186 -25.15 5.30 -5.82
N CYS A 187 -26.05 5.01 -6.74
CA CYS A 187 -26.78 6.03 -7.50
C CYS A 187 -27.49 7.01 -6.57
N LEU A 188 -28.21 6.50 -5.58
CA LEU A 188 -28.94 7.34 -4.61
C LEU A 188 -28.00 8.29 -3.86
N THR A 189 -26.84 7.80 -3.41
CA THR A 189 -25.88 8.65 -2.68
C THR A 189 -25.20 9.69 -3.58
N GLN A 190 -25.09 9.42 -4.88
CA GLN A 190 -24.51 10.32 -5.88
C GLN A 190 -25.53 11.22 -6.57
N GLY A 191 -26.83 11.10 -6.25
CA GLY A 191 -27.90 11.84 -6.92
C GLY A 191 -28.08 11.47 -8.40
N LYS A 192 -27.74 10.21 -8.76
CA LYS A 192 -27.88 9.67 -10.12
C LYS A 192 -29.13 8.80 -10.23
N GLU A 193 -29.72 8.75 -11.42
CA GLU A 193 -30.78 7.79 -11.72
C GLU A 193 -30.19 6.40 -11.94
N TRP A 194 -30.83 5.39 -11.40
CA TRP A 194 -30.49 3.99 -11.61
C TRP A 194 -31.16 3.46 -12.89
N SER A 195 -30.43 2.67 -13.68
CA SER A 195 -31.04 1.81 -14.71
C SER A 195 -30.28 0.47 -14.76
N PRO A 196 -30.93 -0.60 -15.28
CA PRO A 196 -30.25 -1.91 -15.46
C PRO A 196 -29.04 -1.81 -16.40
N GLU A 197 -29.13 -1.00 -17.44
CA GLU A 197 -28.05 -0.80 -18.42
C GLU A 197 -26.84 -0.10 -17.78
N ALA A 198 -27.10 0.93 -16.97
CA ALA A 198 -26.05 1.63 -16.24
C ALA A 198 -25.39 0.73 -15.19
N GLU A 199 -26.16 -0.14 -14.54
CA GLU A 199 -25.63 -1.14 -13.59
C GLU A 199 -24.76 -2.17 -14.29
N SER A 200 -25.17 -2.70 -15.47
CA SER A 200 -24.38 -3.64 -16.24
C SER A 200 -23.07 -3.03 -16.72
N ALA A 201 -23.11 -1.82 -17.27
CA ALA A 201 -21.91 -1.11 -17.71
C ALA A 201 -20.95 -0.84 -16.53
N TRP A 202 -21.48 -0.38 -15.40
CA TRP A 202 -20.68 -0.15 -14.20
C TRP A 202 -20.06 -1.44 -13.67
N ARG A 203 -20.81 -2.58 -13.68
CA ARG A 203 -20.29 -3.88 -13.32
C ARG A 203 -19.12 -4.30 -14.22
N GLU A 204 -19.27 -4.13 -15.53
CA GLU A 204 -18.21 -4.46 -16.50
C GLU A 204 -16.96 -3.61 -16.25
N ASP A 205 -17.11 -2.31 -16.01
CA ASP A 205 -15.99 -1.41 -15.68
C ASP A 205 -15.26 -1.84 -14.42
N ILE A 206 -16.00 -2.23 -13.36
CA ILE A 206 -15.40 -2.71 -12.11
C ILE A 206 -14.66 -4.04 -12.33
N VAL A 207 -15.25 -4.99 -13.03
CA VAL A 207 -14.60 -6.28 -13.34
C VAL A 207 -13.34 -6.05 -14.19
N ALA A 208 -13.40 -5.16 -15.18
CA ALA A 208 -12.26 -4.80 -16.00
C ALA A 208 -11.15 -4.11 -15.17
N PHE A 209 -11.54 -3.27 -14.20
CA PHE A 209 -10.59 -2.62 -13.27
C PHE A 209 -9.81 -3.64 -12.43
N TYR A 210 -10.49 -4.65 -11.89
CA TYR A 210 -9.82 -5.71 -11.10
C TYR A 210 -9.08 -6.72 -11.98
N GLY A 211 -9.46 -6.86 -13.27
CA GLY A 211 -8.81 -7.73 -14.22
C GLY A 211 -8.66 -9.17 -13.70
N GLU A 212 -7.43 -9.67 -13.61
CA GLU A 212 -7.14 -11.02 -13.11
C GLU A 212 -7.43 -11.19 -11.60
N ASP A 213 -7.53 -10.11 -10.83
CA ASP A 213 -7.86 -10.16 -9.41
C ASP A 213 -9.38 -10.24 -9.17
N ALA A 214 -10.21 -10.09 -10.21
CA ALA A 214 -11.66 -10.10 -10.08
C ALA A 214 -12.21 -11.39 -9.46
N ASP A 215 -11.63 -12.55 -9.78
CA ASP A 215 -12.05 -13.83 -9.23
C ASP A 215 -11.94 -13.83 -7.70
N GLU A 216 -10.81 -13.39 -7.16
CA GLU A 216 -10.56 -13.38 -5.72
C GLU A 216 -11.25 -12.22 -5.02
N GLU A 217 -11.15 -11.02 -5.55
CA GLU A 217 -11.60 -9.80 -4.90
C GLU A 217 -13.12 -9.55 -5.05
N LEU A 218 -13.73 -10.00 -6.15
CA LEU A 218 -15.15 -9.76 -6.43
C LEU A 218 -15.98 -11.03 -6.30
N PHE A 219 -15.51 -12.15 -6.84
CA PHE A 219 -16.32 -13.38 -6.97
C PHE A 219 -16.02 -14.42 -5.88
N VAL A 220 -15.10 -14.08 -4.95
CA VAL A 220 -14.81 -14.94 -3.79
C VAL A 220 -14.32 -16.32 -4.24
N ILE A 221 -13.38 -16.32 -5.20
CA ILE A 221 -12.70 -17.51 -5.72
C ILE A 221 -11.21 -17.35 -5.41
N PRO A 222 -10.67 -18.05 -4.39
CA PRO A 222 -9.29 -17.87 -3.96
C PRO A 222 -8.32 -18.31 -5.06
N ARG A 223 -7.25 -17.54 -5.25
CA ARG A 223 -6.17 -17.87 -6.19
C ARG A 223 -5.30 -19.00 -5.67
N HIS A 224 -4.71 -19.76 -6.59
CA HIS A 224 -3.69 -20.74 -6.23
C HIS A 224 -2.39 -20.06 -5.78
N GLY A 225 -1.88 -20.45 -4.61
CA GLY A 225 -0.63 -19.96 -4.04
C GLY A 225 -0.82 -18.85 -2.99
N SER A 226 0.26 -18.14 -2.68
CA SER A 226 0.20 -16.98 -1.79
C SER A 226 -0.40 -15.78 -2.50
N GLY A 227 -1.24 -15.01 -1.83
CA GLY A 227 -1.77 -13.76 -2.31
C GLY A 227 -0.70 -12.70 -2.59
N ALA A 228 -1.11 -11.52 -3.05
CA ALA A 228 -0.19 -10.42 -3.26
C ALA A 228 0.43 -9.98 -1.92
N TYR A 229 1.72 -9.65 -1.94
CA TYR A 229 2.44 -9.25 -0.73
C TYR A 229 1.93 -7.93 -0.12
N ILE A 230 1.51 -6.99 -0.99
CA ILE A 230 0.83 -5.76 -0.56
C ILE A 230 -0.67 -5.95 -0.80
N PRO A 231 -1.49 -5.97 0.26
CA PRO A 231 -2.93 -6.11 0.14
C PRO A 231 -3.57 -5.02 -0.71
N ALA A 232 -4.59 -5.38 -1.48
CA ALA A 232 -5.32 -4.46 -2.33
C ALA A 232 -5.85 -3.22 -1.56
N ALA A 233 -6.33 -3.42 -0.32
CA ALA A 233 -6.79 -2.33 0.54
C ALA A 233 -5.73 -1.25 0.78
N LEU A 234 -4.47 -1.66 1.00
CA LEU A 234 -3.37 -0.71 1.21
C LEU A 234 -3.07 0.08 -0.06
N ILE A 235 -3.05 -0.59 -1.21
CA ILE A 235 -2.82 0.05 -2.50
C ILE A 235 -3.94 1.05 -2.81
N GLU A 236 -5.20 0.65 -2.67
CA GLU A 236 -6.36 1.52 -2.93
C GLU A 236 -6.38 2.76 -2.02
N ARG A 237 -6.03 2.58 -0.74
CA ARG A 237 -5.94 3.67 0.22
C ARG A 237 -4.86 4.69 -0.15
N ALA A 238 -3.75 4.22 -0.70
CA ALA A 238 -2.65 5.06 -1.16
C ALA A 238 -2.94 5.80 -2.47
N GLN A 239 -3.95 5.38 -3.24
CA GLN A 239 -4.25 5.95 -4.56
C GLN A 239 -4.90 7.33 -4.49
N ARG A 240 -4.47 8.24 -5.40
CA ARG A 240 -5.05 9.57 -5.61
C ARG A 240 -5.20 9.85 -7.10
N VAL A 241 -6.23 10.62 -7.47
CA VAL A 241 -6.59 10.92 -8.86
C VAL A 241 -5.74 12.04 -9.46
N ASP A 242 -5.18 12.89 -8.62
CA ASP A 242 -4.42 14.09 -8.97
C ASP A 242 -2.93 13.85 -9.22
N VAL A 243 -2.46 12.60 -9.03
CA VAL A 243 -1.06 12.24 -9.32
C VAL A 243 -0.90 11.99 -10.82
N PRO A 244 -0.03 12.74 -11.53
CA PRO A 244 0.12 12.63 -12.97
C PRO A 244 0.83 11.33 -13.38
N VAL A 245 0.26 10.66 -14.39
CA VAL A 245 0.88 9.54 -15.11
C VAL A 245 1.02 9.94 -16.57
N LEU A 246 2.26 10.16 -17.01
CA LEU A 246 2.57 10.53 -18.38
C LEU A 246 3.13 9.34 -19.15
N ARG A 247 2.61 9.11 -20.36
CA ARG A 247 2.96 7.96 -21.20
C ARG A 247 3.47 8.43 -22.55
N PHE A 248 4.70 8.01 -22.90
CA PHE A 248 5.28 8.21 -24.21
C PHE A 248 5.43 6.84 -24.87
N GLU A 249 4.42 6.45 -25.64
CA GLU A 249 4.36 5.20 -26.38
C GLU A 249 4.44 5.47 -27.88
N ARG A 250 5.30 4.73 -28.58
CA ARG A 250 5.49 4.91 -30.02
C ARG A 250 5.34 3.59 -30.77
N PRO A 251 4.81 3.63 -32.02
CA PRO A 251 4.71 2.43 -32.86
C PRO A 251 6.08 1.98 -33.35
N ASP A 252 6.22 0.72 -33.76
CA ASP A 252 7.49 0.14 -34.23
C ASP A 252 8.11 0.96 -35.35
N ALA A 253 7.29 1.47 -36.30
CA ALA A 253 7.76 2.30 -37.41
C ALA A 253 8.43 3.62 -36.95
N TRP A 254 8.07 4.13 -35.77
CA TRP A 254 8.71 5.30 -35.21
C TRP A 254 10.16 5.02 -34.76
N ALA A 255 10.40 3.82 -34.22
CA ALA A 255 11.74 3.39 -33.82
C ALA A 255 12.71 3.20 -35.01
N GLU A 256 12.19 3.16 -36.25
CA GLU A 256 12.96 3.07 -37.48
C GLU A 256 13.25 4.45 -38.12
N LEU A 257 12.68 5.54 -37.58
CA LEU A 257 12.98 6.89 -38.04
C LEU A 257 14.45 7.29 -37.76
N ALA A 258 14.95 8.24 -38.50
CA ALA A 258 16.29 8.79 -38.25
C ALA A 258 16.35 9.45 -36.85
N ASP A 259 17.46 9.25 -36.15
CA ASP A 259 17.66 9.66 -34.75
C ASP A 259 17.30 11.12 -34.48
N HIS A 260 17.68 12.04 -35.40
CA HIS A 260 17.36 13.45 -35.23
C HIS A 260 15.87 13.80 -35.27
N LEU A 261 15.03 13.00 -35.97
CA LEU A 261 13.58 13.15 -36.00
C LEU A 261 12.96 12.65 -34.70
N GLN A 262 13.46 11.50 -34.20
CA GLN A 262 13.04 10.95 -32.91
C GLN A 262 13.40 11.93 -31.76
N GLU A 263 14.62 12.50 -31.79
CA GLU A 263 15.04 13.48 -30.79
C GLU A 263 14.19 14.75 -30.83
N ALA A 264 13.90 15.27 -32.01
CA ALA A 264 13.09 16.48 -32.16
C ALA A 264 11.66 16.25 -31.57
N GLU A 265 11.00 15.18 -31.98
CA GLU A 265 9.66 14.84 -31.45
C GLU A 265 9.68 14.59 -29.95
N ALA A 266 10.68 13.89 -29.43
CA ALA A 266 10.81 13.64 -27.98
C ALA A 266 11.01 14.95 -27.19
N ARG A 267 11.80 15.90 -27.73
CA ARG A 267 11.99 17.23 -27.12
C ARG A 267 10.70 18.04 -27.13
N ASP A 268 10.00 18.07 -28.26
CA ASP A 268 8.71 18.76 -28.38
C ASP A 268 7.69 18.20 -27.40
N TRP A 269 7.64 16.88 -27.28
CA TRP A 269 6.77 16.23 -26.29
C TRP A 269 7.18 16.56 -24.84
N CYS A 270 8.48 16.59 -24.54
CA CYS A 270 8.97 16.98 -23.21
C CYS A 270 8.56 18.42 -22.86
N GLU A 271 8.63 19.36 -23.81
CA GLU A 271 8.21 20.73 -23.56
C GLU A 271 6.70 20.87 -23.44
N ALA A 272 5.94 20.10 -24.23
CA ALA A 272 4.48 20.18 -24.23
C ALA A 272 3.84 19.50 -23.00
N GLU A 273 4.30 18.30 -22.64
CA GLU A 273 3.64 17.44 -21.66
C GLU A 273 4.39 17.38 -20.32
N LEU A 274 5.73 17.23 -20.32
CA LEU A 274 6.53 17.10 -19.09
C LEU A 274 6.79 18.44 -18.42
N SER A 275 7.12 19.48 -19.19
CA SER A 275 7.52 20.79 -18.63
C SER A 275 6.46 21.39 -17.72
N PRO A 276 5.16 21.42 -18.07
CA PRO A 276 4.13 21.93 -17.17
C PRO A 276 4.01 21.14 -15.86
N VAL A 277 4.11 19.81 -15.93
CA VAL A 277 4.02 18.95 -14.75
C VAL A 277 5.22 19.18 -13.85
N LEU A 278 6.45 19.24 -14.42
CA LEU A 278 7.68 19.47 -13.67
C LEU A 278 7.70 20.86 -13.00
N ALA A 279 7.16 21.88 -13.67
CA ALA A 279 7.02 23.22 -13.11
C ALA A 279 6.04 23.27 -11.90
N GLY A 280 5.07 22.35 -11.86
CA GLY A 280 4.12 22.20 -10.75
C GLY A 280 4.69 21.46 -9.53
N ILE A 281 5.85 20.79 -9.64
CA ILE A 281 6.45 20.05 -8.53
C ILE A 281 6.99 21.01 -7.47
N PRO A 282 6.57 20.92 -6.20
CA PRO A 282 7.04 21.81 -5.13
C PRO A 282 8.55 21.74 -4.94
N ALA A 283 9.24 22.88 -5.03
CA ALA A 283 10.71 22.95 -4.93
C ALA A 283 11.26 22.79 -3.50
N GLY A 284 10.38 22.88 -2.48
CA GLY A 284 10.76 22.88 -1.05
C GLY A 284 11.10 21.53 -0.46
N PHE A 285 10.76 20.43 -1.13
CA PHE A 285 10.90 19.07 -0.61
C PHE A 285 12.02 18.28 -1.28
N ASP A 286 12.64 17.38 -0.51
CA ASP A 286 13.63 16.45 -1.03
C ASP A 286 12.97 15.45 -1.98
N THR A 287 13.47 15.39 -3.21
CA THR A 287 12.91 14.58 -4.30
C THR A 287 13.79 13.36 -4.55
N TYR A 288 13.17 12.24 -4.81
CA TYR A 288 13.81 10.96 -5.10
C TYR A 288 13.28 10.38 -6.40
N ALA A 289 14.13 9.60 -7.07
CA ALA A 289 13.79 8.94 -8.32
C ALA A 289 14.03 7.43 -8.23
N GLY A 290 13.17 6.66 -8.86
CA GLY A 290 13.38 5.23 -9.09
C GLY A 290 13.06 4.89 -10.52
N GLU A 291 13.89 4.05 -11.14
CA GLU A 291 13.72 3.71 -12.54
C GLU A 291 13.87 2.22 -12.76
N ASP A 292 12.90 1.63 -13.45
CA ASP A 292 12.93 0.28 -14.01
C ASP A 292 13.01 0.36 -15.52
N PHE A 293 14.06 -0.24 -16.07
CA PHE A 293 14.43 -0.08 -17.47
C PHE A 293 14.04 -1.26 -18.33
N ALA A 294 13.41 -0.99 -19.49
CA ALA A 294 13.11 -2.00 -20.49
C ALA A 294 13.47 -1.59 -21.91
N ARG A 295 13.76 -2.57 -22.78
CA ARG A 295 14.21 -2.32 -24.16
C ARG A 295 13.15 -2.52 -25.22
N LYS A 296 12.65 -3.70 -25.43
CA LYS A 296 11.70 -4.02 -26.51
C LYS A 296 10.48 -4.76 -25.96
N GLY A 297 9.30 -4.15 -26.17
CA GLY A 297 8.03 -4.75 -25.78
C GLY A 297 7.65 -4.59 -24.32
N ASP A 298 8.62 -4.29 -23.45
CA ASP A 298 8.44 -4.00 -22.04
C ASP A 298 8.42 -2.49 -21.79
N LEU A 299 8.05 -2.10 -20.59
CA LEU A 299 7.82 -0.71 -20.21
C LEU A 299 8.98 -0.18 -19.37
N THR A 300 9.57 0.97 -19.74
CA THR A 300 10.44 1.70 -18.83
C THR A 300 9.59 2.60 -17.97
N SER A 301 9.75 2.52 -16.66
CA SER A 301 9.02 3.31 -15.69
C SER A 301 9.99 4.18 -14.87
N LEU A 302 9.70 5.48 -14.78
CA LEU A 302 10.41 6.41 -13.91
C LEU A 302 9.43 6.98 -12.88
N TRP A 303 9.68 6.67 -11.62
CA TRP A 303 8.88 7.13 -10.48
C TRP A 303 9.58 8.26 -9.76
N ILE A 304 8.91 9.39 -9.61
CA ILE A 304 9.39 10.56 -8.86
C ILE A 304 8.51 10.78 -7.64
N ALA A 305 9.12 10.83 -6.46
CA ALA A 305 8.41 11.07 -5.21
C ALA A 305 9.15 12.08 -4.33
N GLN A 306 8.42 12.72 -3.42
CA GLN A 306 8.96 13.71 -2.50
C GLN A 306 8.78 13.28 -1.05
N ARG A 307 9.82 13.43 -0.21
CA ARG A 307 9.69 13.25 1.24
C ARG A 307 9.21 14.57 1.85
N ARG A 308 8.04 14.53 2.47
CA ARG A 308 7.44 15.68 3.17
C ARG A 308 7.78 15.70 4.65
N GLN A 309 7.46 16.81 5.34
CA GLN A 309 7.74 16.98 6.76
C GLN A 309 6.92 16.04 7.66
N ASP A 310 5.72 15.69 7.25
CA ASP A 310 4.84 14.71 7.90
C ASP A 310 5.23 13.26 7.66
N MET A 311 6.43 13.03 7.11
CA MET A 311 6.96 11.73 6.69
C MET A 311 6.24 11.09 5.50
N SER A 312 5.21 11.71 4.94
CA SER A 312 4.57 11.20 3.73
C SER A 312 5.54 11.20 2.54
N PHE A 313 5.31 10.27 1.61
CA PHE A 313 6.12 10.04 0.42
C PHE A 313 5.25 9.98 -0.83
N PRO A 314 4.62 11.12 -1.21
CA PRO A 314 3.77 11.17 -2.38
C PRO A 314 4.57 11.05 -3.68
N CYS A 315 4.05 10.24 -4.60
CA CYS A 315 4.40 10.31 -6.01
C CYS A 315 3.99 11.67 -6.55
N VAL A 316 4.86 12.34 -7.27
CA VAL A 316 4.61 13.63 -7.91
C VAL A 316 4.64 13.53 -9.44
N LEU A 317 5.18 12.43 -9.97
CA LEU A 317 5.16 12.09 -11.38
C LEU A 317 5.48 10.59 -11.56
N LEU A 318 4.67 9.90 -12.34
CA LEU A 318 5.02 8.63 -12.96
C LEU A 318 5.15 8.85 -14.47
N LEU A 319 6.31 8.50 -15.02
CA LEU A 319 6.58 8.53 -16.44
C LEU A 319 6.77 7.11 -16.95
N GLU A 320 6.04 6.75 -18.00
CA GLU A 320 6.13 5.45 -18.65
C GLU A 320 6.54 5.61 -20.11
N LEU A 321 7.60 4.90 -20.53
CA LEU A 321 8.13 4.92 -21.89
C LEU A 321 8.00 3.53 -22.50
N ARG A 322 7.33 3.43 -23.65
CA ARG A 322 7.15 2.15 -24.35
C ARG A 322 7.62 2.23 -25.79
N ASN A 323 8.40 1.24 -26.19
CA ASN A 323 8.93 1.12 -27.53
C ASN A 323 9.74 2.35 -27.98
N VAL A 324 10.60 2.85 -27.08
CA VAL A 324 11.43 4.03 -27.25
C VAL A 324 12.92 3.61 -27.28
N PRO A 325 13.73 4.05 -28.26
CA PRO A 325 15.16 3.77 -28.30
C PRO A 325 15.93 4.29 -27.09
N TYR A 326 17.04 3.66 -26.74
CA TYR A 326 17.85 3.98 -25.54
C TYR A 326 18.24 5.44 -25.40
N GLU A 327 18.75 6.04 -26.47
CA GLU A 327 19.21 7.42 -26.43
C GLU A 327 18.06 8.38 -26.22
N ILE A 328 16.87 8.07 -26.74
CA ILE A 328 15.68 8.86 -26.54
C ILE A 328 15.14 8.69 -25.10
N GLN A 329 15.16 7.46 -24.56
CA GLN A 329 14.83 7.24 -23.15
C GLN A 329 15.75 8.05 -22.24
N LYS A 330 17.07 8.00 -22.49
CA LYS A 330 18.06 8.79 -21.76
C LYS A 330 17.80 10.28 -21.86
N LEU A 331 17.48 10.79 -23.07
CA LEU A 331 17.12 12.18 -23.28
C LEU A 331 15.94 12.59 -22.39
N ILE A 332 14.85 11.81 -22.42
CA ILE A 332 13.62 12.12 -21.66
C ILE A 332 13.88 12.01 -20.15
N VAL A 333 14.53 10.93 -19.68
CA VAL A 333 14.86 10.75 -18.26
C VAL A 333 15.76 11.88 -17.76
N PHE A 334 16.79 12.26 -18.53
CA PHE A 334 17.69 13.37 -18.15
C PHE A 334 17.00 14.73 -18.20
N TYR A 335 16.06 14.90 -19.10
CA TYR A 335 15.20 16.08 -19.12
C TYR A 335 14.43 16.23 -17.80
N VAL A 336 13.82 15.15 -17.30
CA VAL A 336 13.13 15.13 -16.01
C VAL A 336 14.09 15.42 -14.86
N LEU A 337 15.16 14.62 -14.72
CA LEU A 337 16.09 14.70 -13.59
C LEU A 337 16.75 16.08 -13.47
N SER A 338 17.09 16.72 -14.61
CA SER A 338 17.75 18.03 -14.61
C SER A 338 16.86 19.19 -14.17
N ARG A 339 15.54 18.98 -14.18
CA ARG A 339 14.52 19.99 -13.78
C ARG A 339 13.99 19.81 -12.36
N LEU A 340 14.39 18.75 -11.67
CA LEU A 340 14.02 18.53 -10.26
C LEU A 340 14.86 19.43 -9.35
N ALA A 341 14.24 20.39 -8.68
CA ALA A 341 14.93 21.41 -7.89
C ALA A 341 15.77 20.85 -6.74
N ARG A 342 15.33 19.75 -6.12
CA ARG A 342 15.98 19.13 -4.94
C ARG A 342 16.11 17.62 -5.11
N LEU A 343 16.68 17.17 -6.22
CA LEU A 343 17.01 15.75 -6.42
C LEU A 343 18.08 15.34 -5.39
N ARG A 344 17.69 14.52 -4.42
CA ARG A 344 18.57 14.06 -3.33
C ARG A 344 19.17 12.71 -3.57
N GLY A 345 18.47 11.86 -4.31
CA GLY A 345 18.93 10.53 -4.62
C GLY A 345 18.00 9.82 -5.58
N GLY A 346 18.48 8.68 -6.08
CA GLY A 346 17.68 7.78 -6.88
C GLY A 346 18.36 6.42 -6.99
N MET A 347 17.56 5.40 -7.28
CA MET A 347 18.06 4.08 -7.62
C MET A 347 17.49 3.66 -8.97
N PHE A 348 18.36 3.23 -9.85
CA PHE A 348 18.03 2.83 -11.21
C PHE A 348 18.42 1.38 -11.42
N ASP A 349 17.53 0.60 -12.02
CA ASP A 349 17.79 -0.82 -12.28
C ASP A 349 18.99 -1.00 -13.22
N ALA A 350 20.03 -1.64 -12.72
CA ALA A 350 21.22 -2.00 -13.48
C ALA A 350 21.23 -3.47 -13.92
N THR A 351 20.10 -4.19 -13.77
CA THR A 351 20.01 -5.60 -14.12
C THR A 351 19.95 -5.75 -15.65
N GLY A 352 20.84 -6.55 -16.21
CA GLY A 352 20.86 -6.81 -17.65
C GLY A 352 21.15 -5.55 -18.48
N ASN A 353 20.23 -5.20 -19.37
CA ASN A 353 20.39 -4.08 -20.30
C ASN A 353 20.19 -2.70 -19.65
N GLY A 354 19.63 -2.63 -18.44
CA GLY A 354 19.40 -1.38 -17.67
C GLY A 354 20.71 -0.70 -17.26
N GLY A 355 21.80 -1.45 -17.15
CA GLY A 355 23.09 -0.94 -16.70
C GLY A 355 23.57 0.29 -17.44
N TYR A 356 23.31 0.41 -18.75
CA TYR A 356 23.74 1.57 -19.55
C TYR A 356 23.09 2.87 -19.06
N LEU A 357 21.77 2.90 -18.90
CA LEU A 357 21.06 4.11 -18.48
C LEU A 357 21.35 4.43 -17.01
N ALA A 358 21.36 3.40 -16.15
CA ALA A 358 21.67 3.53 -14.73
C ALA A 358 23.08 4.11 -14.50
N GLU A 359 24.12 3.60 -15.21
CA GLU A 359 25.48 4.13 -15.14
C GLU A 359 25.60 5.56 -15.70
N ALA A 360 24.91 5.84 -16.81
CA ALA A 360 24.91 7.18 -17.40
C ALA A 360 24.27 8.20 -16.45
N ALA A 361 23.16 7.82 -15.80
CA ALA A 361 22.48 8.65 -14.81
C ALA A 361 23.37 8.85 -13.56
N ALA A 362 23.99 7.79 -13.03
CA ALA A 362 24.88 7.86 -11.87
C ALA A 362 26.11 8.77 -12.13
N LYS A 363 26.66 8.76 -13.34
CA LYS A 363 27.76 9.67 -13.74
C LYS A 363 27.33 11.13 -13.85
N ARG A 364 26.08 11.38 -14.25
CA ARG A 364 25.58 12.73 -14.54
C ARG A 364 24.93 13.41 -13.34
N PHE A 365 24.24 12.65 -12.50
CA PHE A 365 23.45 13.17 -11.38
C PHE A 365 23.97 12.62 -10.06
N ARG A 366 24.40 13.52 -9.19
CA ARG A 366 24.88 13.14 -7.86
C ARG A 366 23.76 12.51 -7.05
N GLY A 367 24.03 11.38 -6.41
CA GLY A 367 23.07 10.64 -5.57
C GLY A 367 22.22 9.62 -6.33
N ILE A 368 22.38 9.49 -7.65
CA ILE A 368 21.83 8.36 -8.39
C ILE A 368 22.77 7.15 -8.26
N VAL A 369 22.19 5.99 -7.95
CA VAL A 369 22.90 4.71 -7.78
C VAL A 369 22.35 3.70 -8.78
N ALA A 370 23.26 2.98 -9.44
CA ALA A 370 22.93 1.82 -10.26
C ALA A 370 22.75 0.59 -9.35
N GLN A 371 21.56 0.05 -9.28
CA GLN A 371 21.17 -1.03 -8.35
C GLN A 371 20.90 -2.33 -9.10
N MET A 372 21.59 -3.40 -8.70
CA MET A 372 21.26 -4.76 -9.16
C MET A 372 20.08 -5.31 -8.36
N LEU A 373 19.01 -5.70 -9.05
CA LEU A 373 17.84 -6.34 -8.43
C LEU A 373 18.15 -7.83 -8.17
N ASN A 374 18.25 -8.18 -6.90
CA ASN A 374 18.51 -9.54 -6.46
C ASN A 374 17.68 -9.88 -5.21
N PRO A 375 17.55 -11.17 -4.82
CA PRO A 375 16.76 -11.56 -3.65
C PRO A 375 17.16 -10.86 -2.34
N THR A 376 18.44 -10.54 -2.16
CA THR A 376 18.93 -9.83 -0.97
C THR A 376 18.40 -8.40 -0.93
N PHE A 377 18.41 -7.69 -2.05
CA PHE A 377 17.83 -6.35 -2.17
C PHE A 377 16.34 -6.39 -1.82
N TYR A 378 15.57 -7.29 -2.46
CA TYR A 378 14.15 -7.42 -2.21
C TYR A 378 13.83 -7.76 -0.74
N ALA A 379 14.56 -8.71 -0.15
CA ALA A 379 14.39 -9.09 1.26
C ALA A 379 14.65 -7.92 2.22
N GLY A 380 15.57 -7.04 1.88
CA GLY A 380 15.94 -5.89 2.71
C GLY A 380 14.98 -4.71 2.63
N ILE A 381 14.37 -4.48 1.46
CA ILE A 381 13.60 -3.25 1.20
C ILE A 381 12.09 -3.49 1.13
N THR A 382 11.61 -4.59 0.54
CA THR A 382 10.18 -4.80 0.30
C THR A 382 9.34 -4.86 1.58
N PRO A 383 9.82 -5.44 2.71
CA PRO A 383 9.07 -5.37 3.97
C PRO A 383 8.93 -3.94 4.51
N LYS A 384 9.96 -3.11 4.36
CA LYS A 384 9.91 -1.69 4.75
C LYS A 384 8.95 -0.89 3.86
N PHE A 385 8.92 -1.23 2.57
CA PHE A 385 8.02 -0.65 1.60
C PHE A 385 6.56 -0.99 1.93
N LYS A 386 6.24 -2.25 2.24
CA LYS A 386 4.91 -2.64 2.74
C LYS A 386 4.54 -1.85 4.00
N ALA A 387 5.45 -1.78 4.97
CA ALA A 387 5.23 -1.03 6.20
C ALA A 387 4.95 0.47 5.97
N ALA A 388 5.50 1.07 4.90
CA ALA A 388 5.18 2.44 4.52
C ALA A 388 3.73 2.59 4.02
N PHE A 389 3.20 1.60 3.30
CA PHE A 389 1.77 1.54 2.97
C PHE A 389 0.90 1.39 4.22
N GLU A 390 1.30 0.55 5.17
CA GLU A 390 0.59 0.31 6.43
C GLU A 390 0.50 1.58 7.30
N ARG A 391 1.52 2.45 7.23
CA ARG A 391 1.59 3.73 7.95
C ARG A 391 1.05 4.93 7.18
N ASP A 392 0.41 4.70 6.02
CA ASP A 392 -0.11 5.76 5.14
C ASP A 392 0.93 6.80 4.67
N GLU A 393 2.20 6.40 4.66
CA GLU A 393 3.28 7.27 4.15
C GLU A 393 3.22 7.41 2.63
N VAL A 394 2.71 6.38 1.92
CA VAL A 394 2.73 6.30 0.46
C VAL A 394 1.50 6.96 -0.13
N VAL A 395 1.71 7.76 -1.18
CA VAL A 395 0.66 8.26 -2.06
C VAL A 395 1.06 7.96 -3.51
N MET A 396 0.17 7.34 -4.26
CA MET A 396 0.42 6.85 -5.61
C MET A 396 -0.72 7.19 -6.58
N PRO A 397 -0.48 7.17 -7.91
CA PRO A 397 -1.54 7.46 -8.88
C PRO A 397 -2.66 6.42 -8.82
N ARG A 398 -3.89 6.90 -9.03
CA ARG A 398 -5.05 6.03 -9.23
C ARG A 398 -5.09 5.60 -10.70
N ASP A 399 -4.43 4.50 -10.98
CA ASP A 399 -4.28 3.93 -12.32
C ASP A 399 -4.35 2.41 -12.21
N VAL A 400 -5.06 1.75 -13.13
CA VAL A 400 -5.29 0.31 -13.11
C VAL A 400 -4.00 -0.48 -13.33
N ASP A 401 -3.15 -0.01 -14.24
CA ASP A 401 -1.89 -0.66 -14.54
C ASP A 401 -0.94 -0.59 -13.35
N VAL A 402 -0.86 0.59 -12.72
CA VAL A 402 -0.05 0.82 -11.52
C VAL A 402 -0.54 -0.03 -10.34
N TYR A 403 -1.87 -0.16 -10.19
CA TYR A 403 -2.47 -1.04 -9.19
C TYR A 403 -2.04 -2.49 -9.40
N ASN A 404 -2.18 -3.00 -10.64
CA ASN A 404 -1.83 -4.38 -10.99
C ASN A 404 -0.34 -4.67 -10.82
N ASP A 405 0.53 -3.73 -11.18
CA ASP A 405 1.98 -3.85 -10.98
C ASP A 405 2.32 -4.05 -9.49
N HIS A 406 1.72 -3.27 -8.58
CA HIS A 406 1.95 -3.43 -7.15
C HIS A 406 1.38 -4.73 -6.59
N ARG A 407 0.27 -5.21 -7.15
CA ARG A 407 -0.31 -6.54 -6.82
C ARG A 407 0.56 -7.71 -7.29
N SER A 408 1.47 -7.49 -8.25
CA SER A 408 2.40 -8.51 -8.73
C SER A 408 3.54 -8.84 -7.76
N ILE A 409 3.74 -8.06 -6.69
CA ILE A 409 4.70 -8.38 -5.63
C ILE A 409 4.16 -9.57 -4.82
N ARG A 410 4.91 -10.68 -4.81
CA ARG A 410 4.52 -11.93 -4.14
C ARG A 410 5.68 -12.56 -3.39
N LEU A 411 5.37 -13.44 -2.44
CA LEU A 411 6.38 -14.23 -1.76
C LEU A 411 6.88 -15.37 -2.66
N VAL A 412 8.15 -15.30 -3.05
CA VAL A 412 8.82 -16.36 -3.80
C VAL A 412 9.91 -16.94 -2.92
N LYS A 413 9.75 -18.19 -2.50
CA LYS A 413 10.67 -18.87 -1.55
C LYS A 413 10.94 -18.04 -0.28
N GLY A 414 9.90 -17.36 0.24
CA GLY A 414 9.97 -16.54 1.45
C GLY A 414 10.52 -15.11 1.24
N VAL A 415 10.88 -14.74 0.01
CA VAL A 415 11.34 -13.38 -0.32
C VAL A 415 10.23 -12.65 -1.08
N PRO A 416 9.77 -11.48 -0.62
CA PRO A 416 8.76 -10.70 -1.33
C PRO A 416 9.40 -9.97 -2.52
N GLN A 417 9.13 -10.42 -3.72
CA GLN A 417 9.67 -9.90 -4.97
C GLN A 417 8.62 -9.89 -6.08
N ILE A 418 8.89 -9.17 -7.15
CA ILE A 418 8.03 -9.18 -8.33
C ILE A 418 8.26 -10.47 -9.11
N VAL A 419 7.17 -11.17 -9.38
CA VAL A 419 7.20 -12.39 -10.19
C VAL A 419 7.16 -11.99 -11.66
N ARG A 420 8.29 -12.13 -12.34
CA ARG A 420 8.32 -12.08 -13.81
C ARG A 420 7.65 -13.37 -14.32
N GLU A 421 6.39 -13.29 -14.68
CA GLU A 421 5.69 -14.43 -15.28
C GLU A 421 6.22 -14.64 -16.71
N GLU A 422 7.22 -15.50 -16.86
CA GLU A 422 7.68 -15.95 -18.17
C GLU A 422 6.66 -16.84 -18.92
N GLN A 423 5.56 -17.25 -18.29
CA GLN A 423 4.68 -18.29 -18.84
C GLN A 423 3.20 -18.16 -18.44
N ARG A 424 2.57 -17.02 -18.58
CA ARG A 424 1.12 -17.03 -18.73
C ARG A 424 0.68 -16.22 -19.94
N ALA A 425 0.27 -16.98 -20.96
CA ALA A 425 -0.42 -16.46 -22.10
C ALA A 425 -1.82 -15.95 -21.69
N GLY A 426 -1.88 -14.75 -21.11
CA GLY A 426 -3.13 -14.02 -20.88
C GLY A 426 -3.72 -13.55 -22.21
N LYS A 427 -5.00 -13.71 -22.39
CA LYS A 427 -5.75 -13.24 -23.56
C LYS A 427 -5.98 -11.73 -23.43
N GLY A 428 -5.06 -10.93 -23.90
CA GLY A 428 -5.24 -9.50 -24.12
C GLY A 428 -4.38 -9.11 -25.32
N GLU A 429 -4.99 -8.98 -26.47
CA GLU A 429 -4.32 -8.56 -27.69
C GLU A 429 -4.52 -7.06 -27.87
N ASP A 430 -3.47 -6.33 -28.29
CA ASP A 430 -3.62 -5.00 -28.85
C ASP A 430 -4.39 -5.11 -30.18
N SER A 431 -4.79 -3.96 -30.76
CA SER A 431 -5.51 -3.90 -32.04
C SER A 431 -4.79 -4.56 -33.22
N LYS A 432 -3.62 -5.21 -32.98
CA LYS A 432 -2.79 -5.96 -33.94
C LYS A 432 -2.37 -7.34 -33.43
N GLY A 433 -3.03 -7.90 -32.39
CA GLY A 433 -2.73 -9.26 -31.90
C GLY A 433 -1.44 -9.43 -31.11
N ARG A 434 -0.79 -8.36 -30.62
CA ARG A 434 0.38 -8.42 -29.76
C ARG A 434 -0.02 -8.20 -28.32
N LYS A 435 0.44 -9.09 -27.43
CA LYS A 435 0.20 -8.96 -26.00
C LYS A 435 0.98 -7.76 -25.44
N LYS A 436 0.28 -6.77 -24.87
CA LYS A 436 0.89 -5.74 -24.03
C LYS A 436 1.42 -6.44 -22.77
N ARG A 437 2.74 -6.58 -22.64
CA ARG A 437 3.35 -7.16 -21.45
C ARG A 437 3.66 -6.05 -20.46
N ARG A 438 3.25 -6.23 -19.21
CA ARG A 438 3.69 -5.50 -18.03
C ARG A 438 4.24 -6.53 -17.05
N HIS A 439 5.36 -6.20 -16.41
CA HIS A 439 6.05 -7.11 -15.50
C HIS A 439 6.22 -6.51 -14.11
N GLY A 440 5.31 -5.62 -13.70
CA GLY A 440 5.40 -4.92 -12.43
C GLY A 440 6.33 -3.70 -12.49
N ASP A 441 6.55 -3.16 -13.69
CA ASP A 441 7.55 -2.13 -13.98
C ASP A 441 7.38 -0.88 -13.09
N SER A 442 6.16 -0.37 -12.93
CA SER A 442 5.91 0.78 -12.06
C SER A 442 6.10 0.46 -10.57
N ALA A 443 5.86 -0.77 -10.14
CA ALA A 443 6.10 -1.19 -8.77
C ALA A 443 7.61 -1.35 -8.48
N ILE A 444 8.40 -1.81 -9.45
CA ILE A 444 9.87 -1.84 -9.34
C ILE A 444 10.41 -0.42 -9.22
N ALA A 445 9.99 0.48 -10.13
CA ALA A 445 10.41 1.88 -10.10
C ALA A 445 10.03 2.56 -8.77
N HIS A 446 8.84 2.31 -8.24
CA HIS A 446 8.41 2.81 -6.94
C HIS A 446 9.25 2.26 -5.79
N LEU A 447 9.51 0.94 -5.78
CA LEU A 447 10.35 0.29 -4.79
C LEU A 447 11.76 0.85 -4.78
N LEU A 448 12.36 1.08 -5.96
CA LEU A 448 13.67 1.70 -6.12
C LEU A 448 13.68 3.16 -5.63
N CYS A 449 12.65 3.93 -5.96
CA CYS A 449 12.49 5.31 -5.46
C CYS A 449 12.38 5.34 -3.93
N TYR A 450 11.59 4.44 -3.35
CA TYR A 450 11.48 4.30 -1.90
C TYR A 450 12.82 3.89 -1.28
N ALA A 451 13.53 2.91 -1.86
CA ALA A 451 14.84 2.48 -1.40
C ALA A 451 15.85 3.63 -1.37
N ALA A 452 15.89 4.44 -2.44
CA ALA A 452 16.74 5.64 -2.50
C ALA A 452 16.45 6.62 -1.36
N SER A 453 15.19 6.73 -0.92
CA SER A 453 14.81 7.60 0.20
C SER A 453 15.23 7.07 1.57
N GLN A 454 15.56 5.77 1.67
CA GLN A 454 15.99 5.11 2.91
C GLN A 454 17.51 5.08 3.08
N GLU A 455 18.28 5.39 2.02
CA GLU A 455 19.73 5.44 2.14
C GLU A 455 20.16 6.55 3.09
N LYS A 456 21.06 6.21 4.02
CA LYS A 456 21.68 7.20 4.89
C LYS A 456 22.49 8.17 4.03
N LYS A 457 22.20 9.45 4.14
CA LYS A 457 23.01 10.51 3.52
C LYS A 457 24.43 10.33 4.02
N ALA A 458 25.41 10.24 3.11
CA ALA A 458 26.78 10.55 3.46
C ALA A 458 26.79 12.00 3.96
N GLU A 459 27.19 12.22 5.21
CA GLU A 459 27.42 13.55 5.72
C GLU A 459 28.41 14.24 4.77
N ILE A 460 27.97 15.34 4.16
CA ILE A 460 28.86 16.16 3.34
C ILE A 460 29.65 16.99 4.34
N GLU A 461 30.83 16.53 4.74
CA GLU A 461 31.84 17.41 5.31
C GLU A 461 32.23 18.40 4.22
N PHE A 462 31.76 19.63 4.34
CA PHE A 462 32.36 20.74 3.61
C PHE A 462 33.74 20.98 4.22
N LEU A 463 34.75 20.42 3.62
CA LEU A 463 36.12 20.96 3.76
C LEU A 463 36.10 22.34 3.09
N THR A 464 35.79 23.37 3.86
CA THR A 464 36.14 24.73 3.48
C THR A 464 37.67 24.79 3.54
N GLU A 465 38.34 24.70 2.40
CA GLU A 465 39.67 25.24 2.28
C GLU A 465 39.57 26.75 2.52
N SER A 466 39.78 27.14 3.77
CA SER A 466 40.13 28.52 4.06
C SER A 466 41.53 28.78 3.50
N GLY A 467 41.56 29.35 2.31
CA GLY A 467 42.77 29.91 1.77
C GLY A 467 43.23 31.07 2.62
N GLU A 468 44.09 30.80 3.59
CA GLU A 468 45.04 31.80 4.11
C GLU A 468 46.46 31.27 3.98
N SER A 469 47.14 31.80 3.01
CA SER A 469 48.59 31.79 2.88
C SER A 469 49.21 32.49 4.09
N GLY A 470 49.78 31.73 5.00
CA GLY A 470 50.49 32.27 6.14
C GLY A 470 51.60 31.31 6.56
N TRP A 471 52.76 31.43 5.93
CA TRP A 471 54.01 30.86 6.40
C TRP A 471 54.29 31.25 7.84
N ARG A 472 54.42 30.30 8.77
CA ARG A 472 55.40 30.36 9.87
C ARG A 472 55.81 28.98 10.39
N SER A 473 57.08 28.93 10.61
CA SER A 473 57.99 27.85 10.95
C SER A 473 57.72 27.14 12.29
N THR A 474 58.00 25.85 12.25
CA THR A 474 58.76 25.00 13.18
C THR A 474 58.89 25.40 14.66
N SER A 475 58.53 24.52 15.52
CA SER A 475 59.31 23.86 16.59
C SER A 475 58.34 23.39 17.68
N GLY A 476 58.22 22.09 17.93
CA GLY A 476 59.03 21.38 18.89
C GLY A 476 58.39 21.36 20.27
N GLY A 477 58.01 20.18 20.76
CA GLY A 477 57.81 19.97 22.19
C GLY A 477 56.81 18.89 22.57
N LEU A 478 57.26 17.64 22.57
CA LEU A 478 56.79 16.62 23.44
C LEU A 478 56.83 17.10 24.91
N PHE A 479 55.84 16.81 25.74
CA PHE A 479 56.05 16.14 27.02
C PHE A 479 54.70 15.77 27.69
N ALA A 480 54.69 14.53 28.15
CA ALA A 480 53.72 13.92 29.01
C ALA A 480 53.86 14.43 30.47
N ALA A 481 52.79 14.41 31.26
CA ALA A 481 52.69 13.66 32.50
C ALA A 481 51.46 14.12 33.31
N ARG A 482 50.74 13.12 33.82
CA ARG A 482 49.92 13.14 35.04
C ARG A 482 50.86 13.25 36.28
N PRO A 483 50.42 13.32 37.55
CA PRO A 483 49.05 13.18 38.10
C PRO A 483 48.74 14.10 39.33
N GLY A 484 47.54 13.91 39.90
CA GLY A 484 47.41 13.89 41.34
C GLY A 484 46.61 15.00 42.03
N GLY A 485 45.64 14.55 42.81
CA GLY A 485 45.39 15.01 44.17
C GLY A 485 44.11 15.85 44.35
N ALA A 486 43.06 15.29 44.76
CA ALA A 486 42.36 15.31 46.04
C ALA A 486 42.03 16.68 46.67
N GLU A 487 40.78 16.74 47.10
CA GLU A 487 40.22 17.29 48.33
C GLU A 487 39.37 18.57 48.21
N GLU A 488 38.13 18.34 48.66
CA GLU A 488 37.29 19.07 49.59
C GLU A 488 36.86 20.50 49.23
N TRP A 489 35.59 20.70 48.99
CA TRP A 489 34.49 21.06 49.91
C TRP A 489 33.15 20.98 49.19
#